data_941f09b5c7d2a300a38fbb4de48d69ce
#
_entry.id   941f09b5c7d2a300a38fbb4de48d69ce
#
_cell.length_a   1.000
_cell.length_b   1.000
_cell.length_c   1.000
_cell.angle_alpha   90.00
_cell.angle_beta   90.00
_cell.angle_gamma   90.00
#
_symmetry.space_group_name_H-M   'P 1'
#
loop_
_entity.id
_entity.type
_entity.pdbx_description
1 polymer ?
#
loop_
_entity_poly.entity_id
_entity_poly.type
_entity_poly.pdbx_seq_one_letter_code
_entity_poly.pdbx_strand_id
1 'polypeptide(L)'
;MATQQQRREETVARLLDASVATIAEIGYARASAAVITKRAGVSVGALFRHFETMGDFMAATAYEVMRRQLDEFSKKVAEIPPDEMVLEAALTILRDLTANSTNTVMYELMVAARTDEKLKDTLQIVLEQYSSRIYDAARALPGADSIPEDVFPALVAMMANTFDGAALVRAVLPQPEIEAQRIGLLVALLNEMYAIDTPPDRDA
;
A
#
# COMPACT_ATOMS: atom_id res chain seq x y z
N MET A 1 11.77 -8.90 32.40
CA MET A 1 11.20 -7.54 32.38
C MET A 1 11.46 -6.91 31.02
N ALA A 2 10.50 -6.25 30.39
CA ALA A 2 10.70 -5.56 29.12
C ALA A 2 11.72 -4.43 29.28
N THR A 3 12.67 -4.31 28.33
CA THR A 3 13.66 -3.23 28.30
C THR A 3 12.99 -1.89 28.01
N GLN A 4 13.67 -0.77 28.27
CA GLN A 4 13.16 0.56 27.91
C GLN A 4 12.92 0.68 26.40
N GLN A 5 13.75 0.06 25.59
CA GLN A 5 13.62 0.00 24.14
C GLN A 5 12.33 -0.74 23.73
N GLN A 6 12.09 -1.92 24.29
CA GLN A 6 10.87 -2.70 24.02
C GLN A 6 9.59 -1.91 24.36
N ARG A 7 9.55 -1.22 25.51
CA ARG A 7 8.39 -0.38 25.89
C ARG A 7 8.19 0.79 24.93
N ARG A 8 9.29 1.35 24.40
CA ARG A 8 9.23 2.42 23.40
C ARG A 8 8.61 1.91 22.10
N GLU A 9 9.09 0.79 21.59
CA GLU A 9 8.58 0.15 20.37
C GLU A 9 7.11 -0.26 20.51
N GLU A 10 6.71 -0.85 21.63
CA GLU A 10 5.32 -1.18 21.92
C GLU A 10 4.41 0.06 21.93
N THR A 11 4.88 1.18 22.50
CA THR A 11 4.12 2.42 22.53
C THR A 11 3.95 3.00 21.13
N VAL A 12 5.01 3.01 20.32
CA VAL A 12 4.97 3.47 18.92
C VAL A 12 4.02 2.59 18.11
N ALA A 13 4.12 1.27 18.21
CA ALA A 13 3.24 0.35 17.51
C ALA A 13 1.76 0.61 17.84
N ARG A 14 1.42 0.76 19.13
CA ARG A 14 0.05 1.08 19.59
C ARG A 14 -0.45 2.43 19.04
N LEU A 15 0.42 3.43 18.96
CA LEU A 15 0.08 4.74 18.40
C LEU A 15 -0.20 4.63 16.89
N LEU A 16 0.64 3.91 16.15
CA LEU A 16 0.45 3.69 14.71
C LEU A 16 -0.81 2.88 14.42
N ASP A 17 -1.06 1.79 15.15
CA ASP A 17 -2.30 1.02 15.03
C ASP A 17 -3.54 1.86 15.29
N ALA A 18 -3.51 2.67 16.36
CA ALA A 18 -4.61 3.56 16.69
C ALA A 18 -4.81 4.67 15.65
N SER A 19 -3.72 5.18 15.06
CA SER A 19 -3.77 6.17 13.98
C SER A 19 -4.44 5.60 12.75
N VAL A 20 -3.96 4.45 12.27
CA VAL A 20 -4.52 3.74 11.11
C VAL A 20 -6.02 3.47 11.32
N ALA A 21 -6.38 2.85 12.46
CA ALA A 21 -7.77 2.54 12.75
C ALA A 21 -8.66 3.79 12.88
N THR A 22 -8.13 4.89 13.44
CA THR A 22 -8.89 6.12 13.58
C THR A 22 -9.14 6.79 12.24
N ILE A 23 -8.10 6.92 11.40
CA ILE A 23 -8.24 7.54 10.09
C ILE A 23 -9.16 6.71 9.20
N ALA A 24 -9.03 5.38 9.20
CA ALA A 24 -9.90 4.51 8.43
C ALA A 24 -11.38 4.62 8.83
N GLU A 25 -11.66 4.83 10.13
CA GLU A 25 -13.03 4.88 10.67
C GLU A 25 -13.70 6.25 10.51
N ILE A 26 -12.96 7.33 10.82
CA ILE A 26 -13.57 8.68 10.91
C ILE A 26 -12.94 9.72 9.96
N GLY A 27 -11.98 9.33 9.14
CA GLY A 27 -11.24 10.19 8.21
C GLY A 27 -10.13 11.01 8.88
N TYR A 28 -9.17 11.46 8.07
CA TYR A 28 -8.00 12.22 8.54
C TYR A 28 -8.39 13.52 9.26
N ALA A 29 -9.33 14.27 8.71
CA ALA A 29 -9.73 15.58 9.26
C ALA A 29 -10.20 15.52 10.72
N ARG A 30 -10.68 14.38 11.20
CA ARG A 30 -11.16 14.15 12.57
C ARG A 30 -10.16 13.38 13.43
N ALA A 31 -9.06 12.91 12.87
CA ALA A 31 -8.05 12.08 13.56
C ALA A 31 -7.02 12.95 14.31
N SER A 32 -7.48 13.72 15.31
CA SER A 32 -6.59 14.54 16.14
C SER A 32 -5.72 13.71 17.09
N ALA A 33 -4.60 14.31 17.57
CA ALA A 33 -3.74 13.69 18.57
C ALA A 33 -4.49 13.20 19.79
N ALA A 34 -5.48 13.97 20.27
CA ALA A 34 -6.30 13.58 21.42
C ALA A 34 -7.18 12.35 21.15
N VAL A 35 -7.76 12.24 19.95
CA VAL A 35 -8.59 11.09 19.56
C VAL A 35 -7.73 9.84 19.41
N ILE A 36 -6.60 9.96 18.72
CA ILE A 36 -5.70 8.82 18.46
C ILE A 36 -5.07 8.32 19.78
N THR A 37 -4.56 9.21 20.62
CA THR A 37 -3.92 8.80 21.89
C THR A 37 -4.91 8.20 22.87
N LYS A 38 -6.16 8.68 22.89
CA LYS A 38 -7.25 8.05 23.66
C LYS A 38 -7.49 6.61 23.19
N ARG A 39 -7.55 6.38 21.89
CA ARG A 39 -7.68 5.01 21.31
C ARG A 39 -6.48 4.14 21.65
N ALA A 40 -5.25 4.69 21.54
CA ALA A 40 -4.02 3.98 21.87
C ALA A 40 -3.85 3.70 23.39
N GLY A 41 -4.66 4.32 24.26
CA GLY A 41 -4.52 4.21 25.72
C GLY A 41 -3.22 4.83 26.24
N VAL A 42 -2.78 5.95 25.63
CA VAL A 42 -1.60 6.71 26.03
C VAL A 42 -1.93 8.21 26.16
N SER A 43 -1.08 8.98 26.80
CA SER A 43 -1.24 10.44 26.85
C SER A 43 -0.78 11.14 25.58
N VAL A 44 -1.30 12.34 25.29
CA VAL A 44 -0.82 13.20 24.20
C VAL A 44 0.67 13.53 24.37
N GLY A 45 1.13 13.75 25.61
CA GLY A 45 2.55 13.94 25.89
C GLY A 45 3.42 12.70 25.60
N ALA A 46 2.84 11.49 25.62
CA ALA A 46 3.55 10.28 25.20
C ALA A 46 3.75 10.26 23.68
N LEU A 47 2.76 10.66 22.89
CA LEU A 47 2.88 10.80 21.44
C LEU A 47 4.01 11.77 21.09
N PHE A 48 4.00 12.99 21.62
CA PHE A 48 5.00 14.02 21.29
C PHE A 48 6.39 13.77 21.91
N ARG A 49 6.56 12.74 22.72
CA ARG A 49 7.91 12.21 23.08
C ARG A 49 8.51 11.31 21.98
N HIS A 50 7.69 10.75 21.12
CA HIS A 50 8.12 9.86 20.03
C HIS A 50 8.15 10.57 18.68
N PHE A 51 7.29 11.54 18.47
CA PHE A 51 7.14 12.29 17.21
C PHE A 51 7.17 13.79 17.51
N GLU A 52 8.06 14.51 16.85
CA GLU A 52 8.26 15.93 17.11
C GLU A 52 7.01 16.75 16.73
N THR A 53 6.39 16.39 15.61
CA THR A 53 5.19 17.04 15.09
C THR A 53 4.09 16.04 14.76
N MET A 54 2.88 16.54 14.55
CA MET A 54 1.78 15.72 14.03
C MET A 54 2.07 15.26 12.58
N GLY A 55 2.78 16.06 11.80
CA GLY A 55 3.23 15.69 10.45
C GLY A 55 4.15 14.47 10.47
N ASP A 56 5.15 14.45 11.36
CA ASP A 56 6.05 13.29 11.53
C ASP A 56 5.30 12.02 11.94
N PHE A 57 4.30 12.19 12.81
CA PHE A 57 3.46 11.06 13.21
C PHE A 57 2.60 10.54 12.05
N MET A 58 2.05 11.42 11.24
CA MET A 58 1.27 11.03 10.06
C MET A 58 2.14 10.37 8.98
N ALA A 59 3.37 10.86 8.79
CA ALA A 59 4.33 10.21 7.90
C ALA A 59 4.69 8.80 8.37
N ALA A 60 4.93 8.62 9.68
CA ALA A 60 5.16 7.29 10.25
C ALA A 60 3.92 6.39 10.09
N THR A 61 2.71 6.95 10.19
CA THR A 61 1.46 6.24 9.93
C THR A 61 1.38 5.79 8.47
N ALA A 62 1.69 6.68 7.52
CA ALA A 62 1.74 6.36 6.09
C ALA A 62 2.76 5.25 5.80
N TYR A 63 3.97 5.39 6.32
CA TYR A 63 5.01 4.38 6.18
C TYR A 63 4.56 3.00 6.68
N GLU A 64 3.92 2.96 7.85
CA GLU A 64 3.44 1.71 8.43
C GLU A 64 2.33 1.06 7.59
N VAL A 65 1.40 1.85 7.03
CA VAL A 65 0.35 1.37 6.11
C VAL A 65 1.00 0.72 4.88
N MET A 66 1.93 1.43 4.24
CA MET A 66 2.60 0.94 3.04
C MET A 66 3.43 -0.30 3.32
N ARG A 67 4.16 -0.33 4.44
CA ARG A 67 4.93 -1.50 4.88
C ARG A 67 4.04 -2.73 5.02
N ARG A 68 2.90 -2.61 5.72
CA ARG A 68 1.94 -3.71 5.89
C ARG A 68 1.39 -4.20 4.56
N GLN A 69 1.05 -3.28 3.67
CA GLN A 69 0.52 -3.61 2.36
C GLN A 69 1.53 -4.38 1.52
N LEU A 70 2.79 -3.96 1.51
CA LEU A 70 3.84 -4.64 0.77
C LEU A 70 4.19 -6.01 1.36
N ASP A 71 4.29 -6.09 2.69
CA ASP A 71 4.54 -7.35 3.38
C ASP A 71 3.42 -8.37 3.07
N GLU A 72 2.16 -7.92 3.08
CA GLU A 72 1.01 -8.76 2.75
C GLU A 72 0.98 -9.14 1.26
N PHE A 73 1.30 -8.20 0.35
CA PHE A 73 1.44 -8.49 -1.07
C PHE A 73 2.51 -9.58 -1.31
N SER A 74 3.71 -9.37 -0.80
CA SER A 74 4.82 -10.31 -0.96
C SER A 74 4.50 -11.70 -0.40
N LYS A 75 3.82 -11.73 0.76
CA LYS A 75 3.38 -12.99 1.36
C LYS A 75 2.37 -13.72 0.47
N LYS A 76 1.33 -13.04 0.01
CA LYS A 76 0.28 -13.63 -0.83
C LYS A 76 0.83 -14.09 -2.18
N VAL A 77 1.74 -13.32 -2.78
CA VAL A 77 2.41 -13.72 -4.02
C VAL A 77 3.24 -14.99 -3.81
N ALA A 78 3.95 -15.12 -2.70
CA ALA A 78 4.72 -16.32 -2.38
C ALA A 78 3.84 -17.58 -2.15
N GLU A 79 2.55 -17.39 -1.89
CA GLU A 79 1.57 -18.47 -1.68
C GLU A 79 0.85 -18.87 -2.99
N ILE A 80 1.12 -18.20 -4.14
CA ILE A 80 0.52 -18.55 -5.44
C ILE A 80 1.02 -19.95 -5.86
N PRO A 81 0.10 -20.89 -6.18
CA PRO A 81 0.49 -22.21 -6.65
C PRO A 81 1.29 -22.15 -7.97
N PRO A 82 2.27 -23.06 -8.19
CA PRO A 82 3.13 -23.02 -9.38
C PRO A 82 2.40 -23.28 -10.71
N ASP A 83 1.18 -23.82 -10.65
CA ASP A 83 0.32 -24.12 -11.81
C ASP A 83 -0.72 -23.03 -12.08
N GLU A 84 -0.74 -21.96 -11.29
CA GLU A 84 -1.64 -20.83 -11.46
C GLU A 84 -0.99 -19.74 -12.33
N MET A 85 -1.82 -18.96 -13.02
CA MET A 85 -1.37 -17.78 -13.79
C MET A 85 -0.93 -16.69 -12.83
N VAL A 86 0.39 -16.50 -12.71
CA VAL A 86 0.99 -15.62 -11.70
C VAL A 86 0.57 -14.18 -11.88
N LEU A 87 0.47 -13.67 -13.11
CA LEU A 87 0.07 -12.30 -13.39
C LEU A 87 -1.37 -12.03 -12.95
N GLU A 88 -2.32 -12.93 -13.26
CA GLU A 88 -3.72 -12.77 -12.87
C GLU A 88 -3.87 -12.80 -11.35
N ALA A 89 -3.20 -13.75 -10.68
CA ALA A 89 -3.21 -13.86 -9.23
C ALA A 89 -2.59 -12.62 -8.57
N ALA A 90 -1.45 -12.13 -9.05
CA ALA A 90 -0.79 -10.93 -8.53
C ALA A 90 -1.65 -9.67 -8.69
N LEU A 91 -2.30 -9.47 -9.84
CA LEU A 91 -3.23 -8.36 -10.07
C LEU A 91 -4.48 -8.46 -9.19
N THR A 92 -4.98 -9.67 -8.95
CA THR A 92 -6.09 -9.91 -8.02
C THR A 92 -5.71 -9.56 -6.58
N ILE A 93 -4.53 -9.99 -6.14
CA ILE A 93 -3.98 -9.62 -4.82
C ILE A 93 -3.83 -8.10 -4.71
N LEU A 94 -3.28 -7.44 -5.71
CA LEU A 94 -3.13 -5.98 -5.73
C LEU A 94 -4.47 -5.25 -5.64
N ARG A 95 -5.49 -5.69 -6.41
CA ARG A 95 -6.86 -5.18 -6.32
C ARG A 95 -7.41 -5.26 -4.89
N ASP A 96 -7.25 -6.41 -4.25
CA ASP A 96 -7.83 -6.66 -2.94
C ASP A 96 -7.12 -5.86 -1.83
N LEU A 97 -5.80 -5.71 -1.95
CA LEU A 97 -5.02 -4.91 -1.01
C LEU A 97 -5.28 -3.41 -1.14
N THR A 98 -5.40 -2.89 -2.37
CA THR A 98 -5.75 -1.48 -2.58
C THR A 98 -7.16 -1.15 -2.13
N ALA A 99 -8.06 -2.12 -2.12
CA ALA A 99 -9.45 -1.97 -1.70
C ALA A 99 -9.69 -2.09 -0.19
N ASN A 100 -8.69 -2.47 0.59
CA ASN A 100 -8.87 -2.65 2.03
C ASN A 100 -8.95 -1.31 2.78
N SER A 101 -9.57 -1.33 3.96
CA SER A 101 -9.76 -0.11 4.77
C SER A 101 -8.44 0.51 5.25
N THR A 102 -7.39 -0.28 5.39
CA THR A 102 -6.05 0.22 5.77
C THR A 102 -5.48 1.11 4.68
N ASN A 103 -5.67 0.75 3.40
CA ASN A 103 -5.18 1.56 2.29
C ASN A 103 -5.95 2.89 2.14
N THR A 104 -7.20 2.96 2.59
CA THR A 104 -7.98 4.21 2.63
C THR A 104 -7.24 5.31 3.41
N VAL A 105 -6.44 4.96 4.42
CA VAL A 105 -5.61 5.91 5.16
C VAL A 105 -4.63 6.65 4.25
N MET A 106 -4.04 5.97 3.27
CA MET A 106 -3.13 6.61 2.31
C MET A 106 -3.86 7.63 1.43
N TYR A 107 -5.07 7.30 0.96
CA TYR A 107 -5.87 8.24 0.16
C TYR A 107 -6.23 9.50 0.95
N GLU A 108 -6.64 9.33 2.20
CA GLU A 108 -6.95 10.45 3.11
C GLU A 108 -5.72 11.34 3.33
N LEU A 109 -4.56 10.76 3.58
CA LEU A 109 -3.31 11.50 3.77
C LEU A 109 -2.83 12.18 2.49
N MET A 110 -2.91 11.53 1.33
CA MET A 110 -2.54 12.13 0.04
C MET A 110 -3.46 13.31 -0.33
N VAL A 111 -4.76 13.19 -0.06
CA VAL A 111 -5.70 14.29 -0.28
C VAL A 111 -5.41 15.46 0.66
N ALA A 112 -5.13 15.20 1.94
CA ALA A 112 -4.78 16.23 2.92
C ALA A 112 -3.48 16.95 2.56
N ALA A 113 -2.46 16.22 2.10
CA ALA A 113 -1.16 16.76 1.70
C ALA A 113 -1.25 17.77 0.54
N ARG A 114 -2.33 17.80 -0.22
CA ARG A 114 -2.53 18.80 -1.28
C ARG A 114 -2.61 20.24 -0.76
N THR A 115 -2.99 20.43 0.50
CA THR A 115 -3.18 21.74 1.15
C THR A 115 -2.35 21.91 2.41
N ASP A 116 -1.57 20.90 2.79
CA ASP A 116 -0.66 20.93 3.94
C ASP A 116 0.77 20.64 3.45
N GLU A 117 1.56 21.72 3.28
CA GLU A 117 2.93 21.64 2.74
C GLU A 117 3.85 20.76 3.62
N LYS A 118 3.71 20.81 4.96
CA LYS A 118 4.53 19.99 5.85
C LYS A 118 4.21 18.51 5.71
N LEU A 119 2.93 18.17 5.63
CA LEU A 119 2.50 16.78 5.39
C LEU A 119 2.95 16.33 4.00
N LYS A 120 2.86 17.18 2.99
CA LYS A 120 3.30 16.89 1.63
C LYS A 120 4.79 16.54 1.58
N ASP A 121 5.65 17.42 2.14
CA ASP A 121 7.10 17.20 2.15
C ASP A 121 7.46 15.86 2.82
N THR A 122 6.81 15.58 3.95
CA THR A 122 7.08 14.35 4.70
C THR A 122 6.55 13.10 3.98
N LEU A 123 5.35 13.18 3.39
CA LEU A 123 4.79 12.09 2.59
C LEU A 123 5.59 11.82 1.32
N GLN A 124 6.13 12.84 0.68
CA GLN A 124 6.97 12.68 -0.50
C GLN A 124 8.17 11.78 -0.20
N ILE A 125 8.86 12.03 0.92
CA ILE A 125 10.00 11.20 1.35
C ILE A 125 9.57 9.75 1.56
N VAL A 126 8.43 9.52 2.21
CA VAL A 126 7.90 8.16 2.43
C VAL A 126 7.58 7.48 1.11
N LEU A 127 6.91 8.16 0.19
CA LEU A 127 6.52 7.62 -1.12
C LEU A 127 7.75 7.31 -2.00
N GLU A 128 8.77 8.17 -1.99
CA GLU A 128 10.02 7.94 -2.71
C GLU A 128 10.76 6.70 -2.19
N GLN A 129 10.89 6.54 -0.87
CA GLN A 129 11.50 5.37 -0.26
C GLN A 129 10.72 4.08 -0.53
N TYR A 130 9.41 4.20 -0.70
CA TYR A 130 8.54 3.05 -0.87
C TYR A 130 8.38 2.61 -2.31
N SER A 131 8.48 3.54 -3.27
CA SER A 131 8.38 3.23 -4.69
C SER A 131 9.44 2.23 -5.14
N SER A 132 10.68 2.33 -4.63
CA SER A 132 11.72 1.34 -4.93
C SER A 132 11.34 -0.07 -4.48
N ARG A 133 10.74 -0.19 -3.28
CA ARG A 133 10.29 -1.50 -2.76
C ARG A 133 9.13 -2.09 -3.55
N ILE A 134 8.23 -1.23 -4.05
CA ILE A 134 7.14 -1.66 -4.94
C ILE A 134 7.73 -2.21 -6.24
N TYR A 135 8.72 -1.51 -6.81
CA TYR A 135 9.41 -1.98 -8.02
C TYR A 135 10.15 -3.30 -7.79
N ASP A 136 10.86 -3.44 -6.66
CA ASP A 136 11.55 -4.68 -6.30
C ASP A 136 10.56 -5.85 -6.16
N ALA A 137 9.42 -5.62 -5.48
CA ALA A 137 8.38 -6.63 -5.33
C ALA A 137 7.73 -7.02 -6.66
N ALA A 138 7.48 -6.05 -7.55
CA ALA A 138 6.96 -6.32 -8.88
C ALA A 138 8.00 -7.03 -9.77
N ARG A 139 9.28 -6.68 -9.67
CA ARG A 139 10.36 -7.32 -10.43
C ARG A 139 10.61 -8.77 -9.97
N ALA A 140 10.28 -9.11 -8.75
CA ALA A 140 10.39 -10.47 -8.23
C ALA A 140 9.27 -11.40 -8.75
N LEU A 141 8.25 -10.89 -9.45
CA LEU A 141 7.20 -11.72 -10.04
C LEU A 141 7.79 -12.56 -11.19
N PRO A 142 7.45 -13.86 -11.29
CA PRO A 142 7.79 -14.67 -12.45
C PRO A 142 7.35 -14.01 -13.76
N GLY A 143 8.21 -14.02 -14.78
CA GLY A 143 7.93 -13.39 -16.07
C GLY A 143 8.18 -11.88 -16.13
N ALA A 144 8.42 -11.20 -15.01
CA ALA A 144 8.69 -9.77 -15.00
C ALA A 144 9.98 -9.40 -15.78
N ASP A 145 10.92 -10.33 -15.93
CA ASP A 145 12.15 -10.15 -16.68
C ASP A 145 11.92 -9.92 -18.19
N SER A 146 10.76 -10.32 -18.71
CA SER A 146 10.38 -10.06 -20.11
C SER A 146 10.02 -8.59 -20.37
N ILE A 147 9.80 -7.78 -19.31
CA ILE A 147 9.44 -6.38 -19.44
C ILE A 147 10.73 -5.53 -19.50
N PRO A 148 10.91 -4.68 -20.54
CA PRO A 148 12.08 -3.81 -20.67
C PRO A 148 12.26 -2.86 -19.46
N GLU A 149 13.52 -2.64 -19.05
CA GLU A 149 13.86 -1.84 -17.89
C GLU A 149 13.38 -0.38 -17.95
N ASP A 150 13.38 0.22 -19.14
CA ASP A 150 12.94 1.60 -19.37
C ASP A 150 11.42 1.76 -19.30
N VAL A 151 10.65 0.69 -19.49
CA VAL A 151 9.18 0.69 -19.43
C VAL A 151 8.67 0.26 -18.05
N PHE A 152 9.42 -0.58 -17.35
CA PHE A 152 8.99 -1.25 -16.14
C PHE A 152 8.45 -0.31 -15.06
N PRO A 153 9.14 0.81 -14.69
CA PRO A 153 8.63 1.72 -13.67
C PRO A 153 7.29 2.35 -14.03
N ALA A 154 7.12 2.74 -15.29
CA ALA A 154 5.87 3.32 -15.77
C ALA A 154 4.72 2.30 -15.74
N LEU A 155 4.99 1.05 -16.10
CA LEU A 155 4.01 -0.03 -16.07
C LEU A 155 3.55 -0.34 -14.63
N VAL A 156 4.49 -0.46 -13.70
CA VAL A 156 4.18 -0.69 -12.27
C VAL A 156 3.33 0.47 -11.73
N ALA A 157 3.70 1.71 -12.03
CA ALA A 157 2.93 2.88 -11.62
C ALA A 157 1.52 2.88 -12.23
N MET A 158 1.36 2.51 -13.52
CA MET A 158 0.05 2.37 -14.15
C MET A 158 -0.82 1.33 -13.45
N MET A 159 -0.27 0.17 -13.09
CA MET A 159 -1.02 -0.86 -12.37
C MET A 159 -1.47 -0.37 -10.99
N ALA A 160 -0.54 0.18 -10.19
CA ALA A 160 -0.86 0.74 -8.88
C ALA A 160 -1.96 1.82 -8.98
N ASN A 161 -1.78 2.82 -9.84
CA ASN A 161 -2.75 3.91 -10.00
C ASN A 161 -4.11 3.43 -10.52
N THR A 162 -4.14 2.38 -11.35
CA THR A 162 -5.38 1.79 -11.85
C THR A 162 -6.20 1.18 -10.71
N PHE A 163 -5.56 0.43 -9.82
CA PHE A 163 -6.26 -0.21 -8.70
C PHE A 163 -6.56 0.77 -7.57
N ASP A 164 -5.68 1.75 -7.30
CA ASP A 164 -5.94 2.82 -6.35
C ASP A 164 -7.15 3.68 -6.79
N GLY A 165 -7.19 4.07 -8.06
CA GLY A 165 -8.34 4.78 -8.62
C GLY A 165 -9.63 3.96 -8.58
N ALA A 166 -9.55 2.67 -8.90
CA ALA A 166 -10.67 1.76 -8.81
C ALA A 166 -11.19 1.60 -7.37
N ALA A 167 -10.30 1.52 -6.39
CA ALA A 167 -10.67 1.42 -4.98
C ALA A 167 -11.42 2.66 -4.49
N LEU A 168 -11.02 3.86 -4.90
CA LEU A 168 -11.71 5.11 -4.59
C LEU A 168 -13.10 5.16 -5.22
N VAL A 169 -13.21 4.76 -6.49
CA VAL A 169 -14.52 4.73 -7.19
C VAL A 169 -15.45 3.70 -6.56
N ARG A 170 -14.95 2.50 -6.24
CA ARG A 170 -15.72 1.41 -5.64
C ARG A 170 -16.36 1.80 -4.31
N ALA A 171 -15.69 2.64 -3.51
CA ALA A 171 -16.23 3.12 -2.24
C ALA A 171 -17.57 3.87 -2.40
N VAL A 172 -17.84 4.43 -3.58
CA VAL A 172 -19.05 5.21 -3.89
C VAL A 172 -19.94 4.50 -4.91
N LEU A 173 -19.32 3.86 -5.91
CA LEU A 173 -20.02 3.18 -7.02
C LEU A 173 -19.40 1.77 -7.23
N PRO A 174 -19.87 0.75 -6.51
CA PRO A 174 -19.40 -0.63 -6.71
C PRO A 174 -19.77 -1.15 -8.10
N GLN A 175 -18.81 -1.65 -8.85
CA GLN A 175 -18.96 -2.20 -10.20
C GLN A 175 -18.20 -3.54 -10.34
N PRO A 176 -18.65 -4.62 -9.67
CA PRO A 176 -17.88 -5.86 -9.56
C PRO A 176 -17.59 -6.53 -10.91
N GLU A 177 -18.51 -6.43 -11.87
CA GLU A 177 -18.32 -6.99 -13.22
C GLU A 177 -17.22 -6.25 -13.99
N ILE A 178 -17.20 -4.91 -13.94
CA ILE A 178 -16.15 -4.11 -14.58
C ILE A 178 -14.79 -4.36 -13.93
N GLU A 179 -14.76 -4.56 -12.63
CA GLU A 179 -13.53 -4.85 -11.91
C GLU A 179 -12.96 -6.23 -12.27
N ALA A 180 -13.79 -7.24 -12.42
CA ALA A 180 -13.38 -8.55 -12.90
C ALA A 180 -12.88 -8.48 -14.36
N GLN A 181 -13.60 -7.79 -15.24
CA GLN A 181 -13.21 -7.60 -16.64
C GLN A 181 -11.88 -6.82 -16.76
N ARG A 182 -11.62 -5.87 -15.86
CA ARG A 182 -10.37 -5.10 -15.85
C ARG A 182 -9.15 -5.99 -15.65
N ILE A 183 -9.21 -6.95 -14.73
CA ILE A 183 -8.09 -7.88 -14.51
C ILE A 183 -7.85 -8.70 -15.77
N GLY A 184 -8.88 -9.33 -16.32
CA GLY A 184 -8.75 -10.14 -17.55
C GLY A 184 -8.20 -9.32 -18.74
N LEU A 185 -8.64 -8.07 -18.89
CA LEU A 185 -8.10 -7.18 -19.94
C LEU A 185 -6.63 -6.84 -19.72
N LEU A 186 -6.22 -6.52 -18.48
CA LEU A 186 -4.83 -6.21 -18.15
C LEU A 186 -3.93 -7.43 -18.38
N VAL A 187 -4.36 -8.62 -17.97
CA VAL A 187 -3.64 -9.87 -18.21
C VAL A 187 -3.45 -10.11 -19.73
N ALA A 188 -4.53 -9.97 -20.51
CA ALA A 188 -4.48 -10.17 -21.96
C ALA A 188 -3.50 -9.18 -22.64
N LEU A 189 -3.59 -7.89 -22.31
CA LEU A 189 -2.71 -6.85 -22.85
C LEU A 189 -1.24 -7.07 -22.47
N LEU A 190 -0.96 -7.40 -21.22
CA LEU A 190 0.40 -7.60 -20.75
C LEU A 190 1.03 -8.86 -21.34
N ASN A 191 0.26 -9.94 -21.48
CA ASN A 191 0.74 -11.16 -22.12
C ASN A 191 0.95 -10.98 -23.64
N GLU A 192 0.10 -10.20 -24.31
CA GLU A 192 0.32 -9.88 -25.72
C GLU A 192 1.58 -9.04 -25.93
N MET A 193 1.87 -8.12 -25.00
CA MET A 193 3.05 -7.23 -25.12
C MET A 193 4.36 -7.90 -24.65
N TYR A 194 4.32 -8.74 -23.61
CA TYR A 194 5.53 -9.19 -22.90
C TYR A 194 5.58 -10.69 -22.62
N ALA A 195 4.56 -11.48 -22.98
CA ALA A 195 4.51 -12.94 -22.80
C ALA A 195 4.82 -13.41 -21.36
N ILE A 196 4.32 -12.71 -20.34
CA ILE A 196 4.65 -12.91 -18.91
C ILE A 196 4.27 -14.31 -18.43
N ASP A 197 3.02 -14.75 -18.69
CA ASP A 197 2.50 -16.06 -18.29
C ASP A 197 2.64 -17.14 -19.36
N THR A 198 3.51 -16.94 -20.35
CA THR A 198 3.72 -17.95 -21.38
C THR A 198 4.58 -19.07 -20.79
N PRO A 199 4.09 -20.34 -20.76
CA PRO A 199 4.91 -21.44 -20.29
C PRO A 199 6.15 -21.57 -21.17
N PRO A 200 7.33 -21.91 -20.60
CA PRO A 200 8.53 -22.13 -21.38
C PRO A 200 8.24 -23.21 -22.43
N ASP A 201 8.63 -22.93 -23.67
CA ASP A 201 8.47 -23.85 -24.79
C ASP A 201 9.01 -25.24 -24.40
N ARG A 202 8.13 -26.27 -24.35
CA ARG A 202 8.50 -27.62 -23.96
C ARG A 202 9.23 -28.40 -25.06
N ASP A 203 9.49 -27.73 -26.19
CA ASP A 203 10.08 -28.34 -27.40
C ASP A 203 11.41 -27.68 -27.84
N ALA A 204 12.17 -27.07 -26.92
CA ALA A 204 13.50 -26.57 -27.24
C ALA A 204 14.62 -27.46 -26.69
#